data_4d4d22ffd131738d0b531fb649605fc7
#
_entry.id   4d4d22ffd131738d0b531fb649605fc7
#
_cell.length_a   1.000
_cell.length_b   1.000
_cell.length_c   1.000
_cell.angle_alpha   90.00
_cell.angle_beta   90.00
_cell.angle_gamma   90.00
#
_symmetry.space_group_name_H-M   'P 1'
#
loop_
_entity.id
_entity.type
_entity.pdbx_description
1 polymer ?
#
loop_
_entity_poly.entity_id
_entity_poly.type
_entity_poly.pdbx_seq_one_letter_code
_entity_poly.pdbx_strand_id
1 'polypeptide(L)'
;KEDHYSTGEIVHKGYYIEGQLKVYKNFYPNGNIERNFKAIDSFKSRLTLFYPNGNIKSKVSYSNDFAMEWTDYNENGDISFYEKYNKDKLSHEQKVFYYDSGTIKDELIIDQKKKKTYIYTEYHENGSVKLKGHLKYDMTVYDYVKYGTWHHYDDQGGSQKKDHY
;
A
#
# COMPACT_ATOMS: atom_id res chain seq x y z
N LYS A 1 27.89 -3.80 -11.76
CA LYS A 1 27.65 -5.11 -12.35
C LYS A 1 26.45 -5.02 -13.27
N GLU A 2 26.56 -5.64 -14.43
CA GLU A 2 25.50 -5.68 -15.45
C GLU A 2 25.32 -7.14 -15.90
N ASP A 3 24.07 -7.55 -16.12
CA ASP A 3 23.70 -8.82 -16.72
C ASP A 3 22.77 -8.54 -17.91
N HIS A 4 22.80 -9.39 -18.95
CA HIS A 4 22.10 -9.17 -20.21
C HIS A 4 21.18 -10.34 -20.55
N TYR A 5 20.10 -10.07 -21.30
CA TYR A 5 19.30 -11.09 -21.96
C TYR A 5 20.14 -11.79 -23.06
N SER A 6 19.72 -12.95 -23.53
CA SER A 6 20.34 -13.64 -24.67
C SER A 6 20.32 -12.83 -25.97
N THR A 7 19.41 -11.88 -26.07
CA THR A 7 19.24 -10.93 -27.19
C THR A 7 20.15 -9.70 -27.10
N GLY A 8 20.87 -9.54 -25.93
CA GLY A 8 21.86 -8.47 -25.72
C GLY A 8 21.39 -7.27 -24.91
N GLU A 9 20.08 -7.12 -24.67
CA GLU A 9 19.54 -6.04 -23.84
C GLU A 9 19.89 -6.25 -22.35
N ILE A 10 19.99 -5.15 -21.59
CA ILE A 10 20.30 -5.21 -20.15
C ILE A 10 19.11 -5.79 -19.39
N VAL A 11 19.36 -6.86 -18.61
CA VAL A 11 18.40 -7.43 -17.63
C VAL A 11 18.54 -6.73 -16.30
N HIS A 12 19.79 -6.49 -15.86
CA HIS A 12 20.12 -6.06 -14.52
C HIS A 12 21.29 -5.09 -14.51
N LYS A 13 21.16 -4.06 -13.66
CA LYS A 13 22.27 -3.13 -13.37
C LYS A 13 22.32 -2.83 -11.87
N GLY A 14 23.43 -3.20 -11.22
CA GLY A 14 23.68 -2.98 -9.81
C GLY A 14 24.87 -2.05 -9.55
N TYR A 15 24.69 -1.13 -8.60
CA TYR A 15 25.75 -0.25 -8.09
C TYR A 15 26.01 -0.56 -6.62
N TYR A 16 27.27 -0.79 -6.27
CA TYR A 16 27.73 -1.20 -4.95
C TYR A 16 28.79 -0.23 -4.44
N ILE A 17 28.77 0.04 -3.13
CA ILE A 17 29.84 0.77 -2.41
C ILE A 17 30.28 -0.14 -1.27
N GLU A 18 31.59 -0.43 -1.16
CA GLU A 18 32.17 -1.29 -0.11
C GLU A 18 31.44 -2.64 0.04
N GLY A 19 31.05 -3.25 -1.08
CA GLY A 19 30.31 -4.50 -1.10
C GLY A 19 28.80 -4.40 -0.80
N GLN A 20 28.33 -3.23 -0.38
CA GLN A 20 26.91 -2.99 -0.09
C GLN A 20 26.15 -2.50 -1.33
N LEU A 21 25.02 -3.12 -1.62
CA LEU A 21 24.12 -2.70 -2.68
C LEU A 21 23.51 -1.32 -2.37
N LYS A 22 23.71 -0.35 -3.25
CA LYS A 22 23.17 1.01 -3.14
C LYS A 22 22.01 1.26 -4.10
N VAL A 23 22.16 0.82 -5.34
CA VAL A 23 21.12 0.94 -6.38
C VAL A 23 21.08 -0.36 -7.17
N TYR A 24 19.87 -0.77 -7.50
CA TYR A 24 19.61 -1.96 -8.28
C TYR A 24 18.47 -1.68 -9.25
N LYS A 25 18.67 -1.99 -10.53
CA LYS A 25 17.64 -1.85 -11.57
C LYS A 25 17.51 -3.15 -12.35
N ASN A 26 16.27 -3.56 -12.58
CA ASN A 26 15.93 -4.54 -13.60
C ASN A 26 15.22 -3.85 -14.75
N PHE A 27 15.30 -4.46 -15.91
CA PHE A 27 14.72 -3.95 -17.13
C PHE A 27 13.88 -5.03 -17.79
N TYR A 28 12.79 -4.63 -18.41
CA TYR A 28 12.03 -5.46 -19.34
C TYR A 28 12.82 -5.66 -20.65
N PRO A 29 12.48 -6.69 -21.47
CA PRO A 29 13.11 -6.89 -22.79
C PRO A 29 12.94 -5.68 -23.74
N ASN A 30 11.91 -4.83 -23.54
CA ASN A 30 11.72 -3.59 -24.31
C ASN A 30 12.63 -2.43 -23.85
N GLY A 31 13.52 -2.66 -22.87
CA GLY A 31 14.43 -1.66 -22.32
C GLY A 31 13.84 -0.75 -21.24
N ASN A 32 12.55 -0.81 -20.98
CA ASN A 32 11.92 -0.05 -19.89
C ASN A 32 12.33 -0.64 -18.54
N ILE A 33 12.43 0.22 -17.51
CA ILE A 33 12.73 -0.22 -16.14
C ILE A 33 11.54 -1.04 -15.63
N GLU A 34 11.82 -2.24 -15.09
CA GLU A 34 10.85 -3.07 -14.36
C GLU A 34 10.88 -2.79 -12.87
N ARG A 35 12.11 -2.66 -12.32
CA ARG A 35 12.35 -2.48 -10.89
C ARG A 35 13.48 -1.49 -10.66
N ASN A 36 13.30 -0.59 -9.70
CA ASN A 36 14.33 0.33 -9.24
C ASN A 36 14.38 0.30 -7.71
N PHE A 37 15.43 -0.28 -7.16
CA PHE A 37 15.73 -0.27 -5.73
C PHE A 37 16.79 0.76 -5.44
N LYS A 38 16.65 1.49 -4.31
CA LYS A 38 17.62 2.45 -3.80
C LYS A 38 17.74 2.34 -2.29
N ALA A 39 18.93 2.00 -1.79
CA ALA A 39 19.27 2.15 -0.39
C ALA A 39 19.41 3.66 -0.08
N ILE A 40 18.78 4.13 1.01
CA ILE A 40 18.85 5.51 1.49
C ILE A 40 19.94 5.60 2.55
N ASP A 41 19.89 4.69 3.52
CA ASP A 41 20.87 4.51 4.59
C ASP A 41 20.97 3.02 4.95
N SER A 42 21.62 2.68 6.05
CA SER A 42 21.79 1.30 6.51
C SER A 42 20.48 0.60 6.91
N PHE A 43 19.41 1.35 7.13
CA PHE A 43 18.15 0.84 7.65
C PHE A 43 16.95 1.12 6.74
N LYS A 44 17.12 2.05 5.79
CA LYS A 44 16.02 2.51 4.93
C LYS A 44 16.33 2.28 3.46
N SER A 45 15.33 1.83 2.74
CA SER A 45 15.40 1.70 1.29
C SER A 45 14.05 2.01 0.64
N ARG A 46 14.08 2.22 -0.67
CA ARG A 46 12.89 2.39 -1.51
C ARG A 46 12.95 1.44 -2.69
N LEU A 47 11.79 0.89 -3.02
CA LEU A 47 11.57 0.09 -4.20
C LEU A 47 10.48 0.76 -5.04
N THR A 48 10.73 0.92 -6.33
CA THR A 48 9.70 1.28 -7.31
C THR A 48 9.62 0.19 -8.36
N LEU A 49 8.43 -0.33 -8.58
CA LEU A 49 8.11 -1.25 -9.66
C LEU A 49 7.39 -0.48 -10.77
N PHE A 50 7.56 -0.93 -11.99
CA PHE A 50 6.95 -0.31 -13.16
C PHE A 50 6.22 -1.36 -14.00
N TYR A 51 5.23 -0.93 -14.74
CA TYR A 51 4.62 -1.71 -15.81
C TYR A 51 5.49 -1.70 -17.09
N PRO A 52 5.29 -2.63 -18.01
CA PRO A 52 6.04 -2.63 -19.29
C PRO A 52 5.86 -1.35 -20.12
N ASN A 53 4.76 -0.62 -19.94
CA ASN A 53 4.52 0.69 -20.59
C ASN A 53 5.32 1.85 -19.96
N GLY A 54 6.04 1.59 -18.83
CA GLY A 54 6.85 2.57 -18.09
C GLY A 54 6.11 3.30 -16.98
N ASN A 55 4.79 3.12 -16.82
CA ASN A 55 4.04 3.69 -15.72
C ASN A 55 4.40 2.98 -14.40
N ILE A 56 4.30 3.72 -13.31
CA ILE A 56 4.59 3.17 -11.98
C ILE A 56 3.50 2.14 -11.62
N LYS A 57 3.94 0.95 -11.17
CA LYS A 57 3.08 -0.12 -10.64
C LYS A 57 3.01 -0.09 -9.13
N SER A 58 4.16 0.09 -8.46
CA SER A 58 4.24 0.11 -6.99
C SER A 58 5.35 1.01 -6.52
N LYS A 59 5.14 1.66 -5.36
CA LYS A 59 6.16 2.33 -4.56
C LYS A 59 6.15 1.76 -3.16
N VAL A 60 7.31 1.31 -2.67
CA VAL A 60 7.46 0.75 -1.32
C VAL A 60 8.62 1.44 -0.60
N SER A 61 8.38 1.87 0.63
CA SER A 61 9.39 2.39 1.53
C SER A 61 9.64 1.39 2.65
N TYR A 62 10.90 0.99 2.82
CA TYR A 62 11.31 0.01 3.82
C TYR A 62 12.04 0.68 4.99
N SER A 63 11.90 0.08 6.18
CA SER A 63 12.72 0.36 7.35
C SER A 63 13.07 -0.95 8.05
N ASN A 64 14.37 -1.29 8.17
CA ASN A 64 14.85 -2.59 8.65
C ASN A 64 14.15 -3.76 7.93
N ASP A 65 14.17 -3.74 6.59
CA ASP A 65 13.60 -4.74 5.68
C ASP A 65 12.07 -4.96 5.78
N PHE A 66 11.39 -4.17 6.61
CA PHE A 66 9.94 -4.15 6.72
C PHE A 66 9.34 -3.06 5.85
N ALA A 67 8.33 -3.40 5.04
CA ALA A 67 7.59 -2.44 4.22
C ALA A 67 6.73 -1.55 5.13
N MET A 68 7.15 -0.30 5.32
CA MET A 68 6.48 0.67 6.19
C MET A 68 5.37 1.43 5.48
N GLU A 69 5.51 1.62 4.19
CA GLU A 69 4.57 2.35 3.36
C GLU A 69 4.56 1.75 1.96
N TRP A 70 3.37 1.51 1.44
CA TRP A 70 3.15 0.87 0.14
C TRP A 70 2.04 1.59 -0.62
N THR A 71 2.28 1.87 -1.90
CA THR A 71 1.27 2.40 -2.82
C THR A 71 1.31 1.58 -4.10
N ASP A 72 0.17 1.03 -4.49
CA ASP A 72 -0.03 0.41 -5.80
C ASP A 72 -0.82 1.32 -6.73
N TYR A 73 -0.53 1.21 -8.00
CA TYR A 73 -1.17 1.96 -9.08
C TYR A 73 -1.69 1.00 -10.14
N ASN A 74 -2.75 1.36 -10.83
CA ASN A 74 -3.17 0.69 -12.05
C ASN A 74 -2.29 1.11 -13.25
N GLU A 75 -2.48 0.48 -14.42
CA GLU A 75 -1.68 0.79 -15.61
C GLU A 75 -1.89 2.21 -16.15
N ASN A 76 -2.99 2.89 -15.79
CA ASN A 76 -3.27 4.27 -16.14
C ASN A 76 -2.56 5.28 -15.24
N GLY A 77 -2.04 4.82 -14.08
CA GLY A 77 -1.32 5.62 -13.11
C GLY A 77 -2.18 6.10 -11.93
N ASP A 78 -3.45 5.67 -11.85
CA ASP A 78 -4.31 5.96 -10.70
C ASP A 78 -3.96 5.04 -9.53
N ILE A 79 -4.10 5.54 -8.30
CA ILE A 79 -3.85 4.73 -7.11
C ILE A 79 -4.94 3.67 -6.98
N SER A 80 -4.56 2.41 -6.78
CA SER A 80 -5.46 1.27 -6.51
C SER A 80 -5.43 0.81 -5.06
N PHE A 81 -4.30 1.01 -4.38
CA PHE A 81 -4.09 0.60 -2.99
C PHE A 81 -3.07 1.50 -2.31
N TYR A 82 -3.27 1.78 -1.02
CA TYR A 82 -2.31 2.44 -0.16
C TYR A 82 -2.34 1.84 1.23
N GLU A 83 -1.16 1.58 1.81
CA GLU A 83 -1.04 1.26 3.23
C GLU A 83 0.19 1.93 3.86
N LYS A 84 0.06 2.23 5.14
CA LYS A 84 1.14 2.73 5.98
C LYS A 84 1.04 2.13 7.35
N TYR A 85 2.15 1.54 7.80
CA TYR A 85 2.26 0.91 9.11
C TYR A 85 2.67 1.90 10.20
N ASN A 86 2.25 1.62 11.42
CA ASN A 86 2.78 2.24 12.62
C ASN A 86 4.26 1.84 12.83
N LYS A 87 4.97 2.62 13.64
CA LYS A 87 6.37 2.35 13.97
C LYS A 87 6.59 0.98 14.66
N ASP A 88 5.56 0.43 15.29
CA ASP A 88 5.58 -0.90 15.90
C ASP A 88 5.54 -2.04 14.87
N LYS A 89 5.26 -1.74 13.59
CA LYS A 89 5.19 -2.70 12.48
C LYS A 89 4.08 -3.77 12.64
N LEU A 90 3.17 -3.60 13.59
CA LEU A 90 2.12 -4.56 13.89
C LEU A 90 0.75 -4.12 13.35
N SER A 91 0.52 -2.82 13.33
CA SER A 91 -0.77 -2.26 12.93
C SER A 91 -0.60 -1.07 11.99
N HIS A 92 -1.62 -0.76 11.21
CA HIS A 92 -1.58 0.34 10.24
C HIS A 92 -1.75 1.71 10.92
N GLU A 93 -1.19 2.75 10.32
CA GLU A 93 -1.65 4.14 10.50
C GLU A 93 -2.84 4.39 9.58
N GLN A 94 -2.75 3.88 8.35
CA GLN A 94 -3.77 4.02 7.33
C GLN A 94 -3.70 2.85 6.36
N LYS A 95 -4.86 2.43 5.83
CA LYS A 95 -4.99 1.48 4.73
C LYS A 95 -6.19 1.87 3.88
N VAL A 96 -6.01 1.97 2.58
CA VAL A 96 -7.05 2.45 1.64
C VAL A 96 -7.05 1.58 0.41
N PHE A 97 -8.23 1.14 0.00
CA PHE A 97 -8.48 0.52 -1.30
C PHE A 97 -9.29 1.47 -2.17
N TYR A 98 -9.06 1.43 -3.47
CA TYR A 98 -9.75 2.25 -4.45
C TYR A 98 -10.50 1.37 -5.46
N TYR A 99 -11.61 1.89 -5.98
CA TYR A 99 -12.25 1.36 -7.19
C TYR A 99 -11.43 1.71 -8.43
N ASP A 100 -11.67 1.01 -9.52
CA ASP A 100 -11.02 1.33 -10.83
C ASP A 100 -11.36 2.74 -11.32
N SER A 101 -12.48 3.30 -10.87
CA SER A 101 -12.88 4.70 -11.08
C SER A 101 -11.99 5.74 -10.36
N GLY A 102 -11.09 5.29 -9.45
CA GLY A 102 -10.28 6.15 -8.59
C GLY A 102 -11.00 6.62 -7.31
N THR A 103 -12.28 6.30 -7.13
CA THR A 103 -13.02 6.57 -5.89
C THR A 103 -12.53 5.63 -4.78
N ILE A 104 -12.49 6.10 -3.54
CA ILE A 104 -12.16 5.25 -2.38
C ILE A 104 -13.23 4.16 -2.24
N LYS A 105 -12.80 2.90 -2.16
CA LYS A 105 -13.66 1.74 -1.92
C LYS A 105 -13.83 1.48 -0.43
N ASP A 106 -12.72 1.42 0.28
CA ASP A 106 -12.72 1.34 1.75
C ASP A 106 -11.44 1.92 2.33
N GLU A 107 -11.53 2.39 3.56
CA GLU A 107 -10.41 2.92 4.30
C GLU A 107 -10.44 2.53 5.77
N LEU A 108 -9.26 2.31 6.30
CA LEU A 108 -8.96 2.12 7.71
C LEU A 108 -8.00 3.23 8.14
N ILE A 109 -8.45 4.11 9.05
CA ILE A 109 -7.65 5.24 9.55
C ILE A 109 -7.54 5.14 11.05
N ILE A 110 -6.33 5.33 11.59
CA ILE A 110 -6.12 5.33 13.02
C ILE A 110 -6.85 6.51 13.67
N ASP A 111 -7.66 6.22 14.68
CA ASP A 111 -8.39 7.22 15.49
C ASP A 111 -7.59 7.57 16.75
N GLN A 112 -7.25 6.56 17.58
CA GLN A 112 -6.47 6.74 18.81
C GLN A 112 -5.25 5.83 18.82
N LYS A 113 -4.09 6.40 18.50
CA LYS A 113 -2.83 5.65 18.36
C LYS A 113 -2.46 4.82 19.59
N LYS A 114 -2.60 5.37 20.80
CA LYS A 114 -2.28 4.68 22.05
C LYS A 114 -3.18 3.47 22.32
N LYS A 115 -4.46 3.56 21.95
CA LYS A 115 -5.45 2.49 22.13
C LYS A 115 -5.52 1.54 20.93
N LYS A 116 -4.83 1.87 19.82
CA LYS A 116 -4.90 1.14 18.54
C LYS A 116 -6.36 0.98 18.06
N THR A 117 -7.13 2.07 18.15
CA THR A 117 -8.49 2.13 17.62
C THR A 117 -8.52 2.86 16.28
N TYR A 118 -9.48 2.48 15.44
CA TYR A 118 -9.56 2.87 14.05
C TYR A 118 -10.98 3.22 13.67
N ILE A 119 -11.13 4.12 12.71
CA ILE A 119 -12.35 4.32 11.96
C ILE A 119 -12.21 3.50 10.67
N TYR A 120 -13.17 2.63 10.41
CA TYR A 120 -13.34 1.94 9.13
C TYR A 120 -14.52 2.53 8.40
N THR A 121 -14.32 2.87 7.13
CA THR A 121 -15.38 3.35 6.25
C THR A 121 -15.31 2.60 4.93
N GLU A 122 -16.43 2.04 4.48
CA GLU A 122 -16.62 1.49 3.13
C GLU A 122 -17.54 2.42 2.34
N TYR A 123 -17.27 2.61 1.07
CA TYR A 123 -18.01 3.52 0.19
C TYR A 123 -18.67 2.74 -0.95
N HIS A 124 -19.78 3.26 -1.45
CA HIS A 124 -20.32 2.91 -2.76
C HIS A 124 -19.43 3.50 -3.86
N GLU A 125 -19.53 3.00 -5.07
CA GLU A 125 -18.72 3.48 -6.20
C GLU A 125 -18.99 4.96 -6.55
N ASN A 126 -20.19 5.46 -6.23
CA ASN A 126 -20.53 6.89 -6.35
C ASN A 126 -19.90 7.79 -5.26
N GLY A 127 -19.11 7.21 -4.32
CA GLY A 127 -18.44 7.91 -3.24
C GLY A 127 -19.28 8.14 -1.99
N SER A 128 -20.57 7.75 -1.96
CA SER A 128 -21.38 7.81 -0.74
C SER A 128 -20.96 6.73 0.26
N VAL A 129 -21.07 7.00 1.56
CA VAL A 129 -20.72 6.03 2.61
C VAL A 129 -21.70 4.85 2.55
N LYS A 130 -21.17 3.63 2.52
CA LYS A 130 -21.92 2.37 2.56
C LYS A 130 -21.95 1.75 3.96
N LEU A 131 -20.81 1.75 4.63
CA LEU A 131 -20.63 1.18 5.97
C LEU A 131 -19.62 2.01 6.75
N LYS A 132 -19.91 2.31 8.02
CA LYS A 132 -18.97 3.01 8.91
C LYS A 132 -19.04 2.44 10.32
N GLY A 133 -17.88 2.24 10.94
CA GLY A 133 -17.78 1.74 12.30
C GLY A 133 -16.38 1.85 12.86
N HIS A 134 -16.17 1.22 14.02
CA HIS A 134 -14.89 1.27 14.73
C HIS A 134 -14.27 -0.12 14.80
N LEU A 135 -12.96 -0.16 14.62
CA LEU A 135 -12.12 -1.33 14.79
C LEU A 135 -11.09 -1.07 15.88
N LYS A 136 -10.69 -2.13 16.58
CA LYS A 136 -9.58 -2.13 17.51
C LYS A 136 -8.60 -3.23 17.10
N TYR A 137 -7.32 -2.94 17.05
CA TYR A 137 -6.31 -3.97 16.82
C TYR A 137 -6.15 -4.82 18.07
N ASP A 138 -6.41 -6.12 17.94
CA ASP A 138 -6.31 -7.10 19.02
C ASP A 138 -4.99 -7.90 18.90
N MET A 139 -4.13 -7.75 19.91
CA MET A 139 -2.83 -8.41 19.95
C MET A 139 -2.91 -9.92 20.20
N THR A 140 -4.08 -10.44 20.61
CA THR A 140 -4.25 -11.88 20.87
C THR A 140 -4.50 -12.67 19.59
N VAL A 141 -5.18 -12.04 18.63
CA VAL A 141 -5.48 -12.62 17.31
C VAL A 141 -4.66 -11.98 16.19
N TYR A 142 -3.89 -10.93 16.47
CA TYR A 142 -3.10 -10.14 15.49
C TYR A 142 -3.95 -9.61 14.35
N ASP A 143 -5.19 -9.16 14.65
CA ASP A 143 -6.13 -8.67 13.64
C ASP A 143 -7.02 -7.55 14.21
N TYR A 144 -7.82 -6.96 13.31
CA TYR A 144 -8.77 -5.89 13.63
C TYR A 144 -10.13 -6.47 13.99
N VAL A 145 -10.60 -6.18 15.19
CA VAL A 145 -11.91 -6.62 15.69
C VAL A 145 -12.90 -5.45 15.75
N LYS A 146 -14.14 -5.71 15.33
CA LYS A 146 -15.22 -4.73 15.40
C LYS A 146 -15.61 -4.44 16.85
N TYR A 147 -15.95 -3.18 17.14
CA TYR A 147 -16.56 -2.81 18.41
C TYR A 147 -17.50 -1.62 18.24
N GLY A 148 -18.41 -1.44 19.20
CA GLY A 148 -19.36 -0.33 19.21
C GLY A 148 -20.43 -0.46 18.14
N THR A 149 -20.93 0.66 17.65
CA THR A 149 -22.02 0.71 16.67
C THR A 149 -21.50 0.86 15.25
N TRP A 150 -22.02 0.03 14.36
CA TRP A 150 -21.75 0.05 12.93
C TRP A 150 -23.00 0.49 12.18
N HIS A 151 -22.84 1.45 11.28
CA HIS A 151 -23.91 2.08 10.52
C HIS A 151 -23.84 1.67 9.05
N HIS A 152 -24.95 1.22 8.49
CA HIS A 152 -25.11 0.88 7.09
C HIS A 152 -25.96 1.94 6.39
N TYR A 153 -25.59 2.28 5.17
CA TYR A 153 -26.26 3.29 4.35
C TYR A 153 -26.49 2.75 2.93
N ASP A 154 -27.55 3.23 2.28
CA ASP A 154 -27.74 3.02 0.85
C ASP A 154 -26.86 3.98 0.01
N ASP A 155 -26.93 3.82 -1.29
CA ASP A 155 -26.14 4.62 -2.24
C ASP A 155 -26.62 6.09 -2.34
N GLN A 156 -27.79 6.42 -1.76
CA GLN A 156 -28.31 7.79 -1.62
C GLN A 156 -27.97 8.42 -0.26
N GLY A 157 -27.28 7.67 0.63
CA GLY A 157 -26.93 8.09 1.98
C GLY A 157 -28.01 7.88 3.03
N GLY A 158 -29.10 7.19 2.68
CA GLY A 158 -30.17 6.81 3.63
C GLY A 158 -29.69 5.76 4.63
N SER A 159 -29.94 5.98 5.94
CA SER A 159 -29.58 5.00 6.98
C SER A 159 -30.48 3.77 6.87
N GLN A 160 -29.86 2.58 6.72
CA GLN A 160 -30.57 1.30 6.56
C GLN A 160 -30.57 0.46 7.84
N LYS A 161 -29.40 0.30 8.48
CA LYS A 161 -29.22 -0.67 9.56
C LYS A 161 -28.13 -0.21 10.53
N LYS A 162 -28.25 -0.68 11.79
CA LYS A 162 -27.20 -0.57 12.80
C LYS A 162 -26.92 -1.93 13.41
N ASP A 163 -25.64 -2.28 13.49
CA ASP A 163 -25.16 -3.45 14.21
C ASP A 163 -24.37 -3.02 15.45
N HIS A 164 -24.42 -3.82 16.53
CA HIS A 164 -23.69 -3.58 17.76
C HIS A 164 -22.75 -4.78 18.04
N TYR A 165 -21.48 -4.48 18.33
CA TYR A 165 -20.42 -5.46 18.60
C TYR A 165 -19.76 -5.22 19.96
#